data_86e83c8c65b463cb5c995935a82f6cf0
#
_entry.id   86e83c8c65b463cb5c995935a82f6cf0
#
_cell.length_a   1.000
_cell.length_b   1.000
_cell.length_c   1.000
_cell.angle_alpha   90.00
_cell.angle_beta   90.00
_cell.angle_gamma   90.00
#
_symmetry.space_group_name_H-M   'P 1'
#
loop_
_entity.id
_entity.type
_entity.pdbx_description
1 polymer ?
#
loop_
_entity_poly.entity_id
_entity_poly.type
_entity_poly.pdbx_seq_one_letter_code
_entity_poly.pdbx_strand_id
1 'polypeptide(L)'
;ALSVKAAAPRSIIQVTRRGAGSVVRWEGKPVESTRSNQISQGDRSSGSSLSGPSNQSRCLACPRYCRVDRKAGEKGFCGAGSVPEVSMADLHMWEEPPISGTNGSGTVFFIHCNLRCVFCQNHVISQGDDGPEMPVEKLADTFLSLQRRRAHNINLVSPTHYSFEIAQALREAKDRGLRIPVVYNSNGYDSPETLSAMDGLVDVYLPDLKYFDDTLAVKYSAAPKYFQHASRAILEMSRQVGGPVFDANGMVTRGLIVRHLVLPGHAEDSIRLLKWFKESLPKGTYLSLMSQYYPTHRAQEFPEINRRLRRA
;
A
#
# COMPACT_ATOMS: atom_id res chain seq x y z
N ALA A 1 -4.82 -42.56 -36.98
CA ALA A 1 -5.43 -41.23 -36.76
C ALA A 1 -6.01 -41.20 -35.36
N LEU A 2 -5.29 -40.63 -34.38
CA LEU A 2 -5.75 -40.40 -33.01
C LEU A 2 -6.12 -38.93 -32.92
N SER A 3 -7.42 -38.69 -32.74
CA SER A 3 -8.00 -37.38 -32.51
C SER A 3 -7.65 -36.90 -31.09
N VAL A 4 -6.81 -35.89 -30.97
CA VAL A 4 -6.55 -35.22 -29.69
C VAL A 4 -7.62 -34.14 -29.50
N LYS A 5 -8.56 -34.35 -28.59
CA LYS A 5 -9.49 -33.33 -28.12
C LYS A 5 -8.69 -32.23 -27.42
N ALA A 6 -8.75 -31.03 -27.95
CA ALA A 6 -8.16 -29.84 -27.33
C ALA A 6 -8.83 -29.57 -25.98
N ALA A 7 -8.04 -29.67 -24.91
CA ALA A 7 -8.48 -29.25 -23.58
C ALA A 7 -8.56 -27.71 -23.54
N ALA A 8 -9.61 -27.20 -22.89
CA ALA A 8 -9.79 -25.76 -22.66
C ALA A 8 -8.57 -25.13 -21.99
N PRO A 9 -8.22 -23.87 -22.33
CA PRO A 9 -7.03 -23.25 -21.79
C PRO A 9 -7.16 -23.06 -20.26
N ARG A 10 -6.24 -23.70 -19.55
CA ARG A 10 -6.02 -23.48 -18.12
C ARG A 10 -5.58 -22.02 -17.96
N SER A 11 -6.15 -21.32 -16.96
CA SER A 11 -5.74 -19.98 -16.57
C SER A 11 -4.23 -19.98 -16.30
N ILE A 12 -3.46 -19.25 -17.09
CA ILE A 12 -2.00 -19.21 -16.95
C ILE A 12 -1.65 -18.15 -15.92
N ILE A 13 -1.10 -18.59 -14.80
CA ILE A 13 -0.44 -17.71 -13.83
C ILE A 13 1.02 -17.57 -14.33
N GLN A 14 1.35 -16.41 -14.87
CA GLN A 14 2.76 -16.14 -15.22
C GLN A 14 3.52 -15.68 -13.98
N VAL A 15 4.48 -16.48 -13.55
CA VAL A 15 5.41 -16.15 -12.47
C VAL A 15 6.71 -15.68 -13.13
N THR A 16 6.97 -14.38 -13.13
CA THR A 16 8.27 -13.85 -13.57
C THR A 16 9.22 -13.81 -12.38
N ARG A 17 10.29 -14.60 -12.43
CA ARG A 17 11.37 -14.59 -11.42
C ARG A 17 12.46 -13.62 -11.87
N ARG A 18 12.48 -12.41 -11.28
CA ARG A 18 13.67 -11.54 -11.26
C ARG A 18 13.71 -10.84 -9.91
N GLY A 19 14.72 -11.10 -9.09
CA GLY A 19 14.90 -10.45 -7.79
C GLY A 19 14.11 -11.08 -6.63
N ALA A 20 13.94 -10.35 -5.55
CA ALA A 20 13.43 -10.83 -4.26
C ALA A 20 11.91 -11.07 -4.18
N GLY A 21 11.16 -11.04 -5.27
CA GLY A 21 9.73 -11.31 -5.30
C GLY A 21 9.25 -11.85 -6.65
N SER A 22 8.11 -12.56 -6.65
CA SER A 22 7.44 -13.00 -7.87
C SER A 22 6.19 -12.15 -8.07
N VAL A 23 6.10 -11.43 -9.20
CA VAL A 23 4.89 -10.68 -9.58
C VAL A 23 4.02 -11.59 -10.44
N VAL A 24 2.75 -11.70 -10.07
CA VAL A 24 1.78 -12.58 -10.74
C VAL A 24 0.69 -11.73 -11.37
N ARG A 25 0.47 -11.90 -12.69
CA ARG A 25 -0.64 -11.29 -13.42
C ARG A 25 -1.77 -12.29 -13.60
N TRP A 26 -2.99 -11.86 -13.32
CA TRP A 26 -4.20 -12.66 -13.56
C TRP A 26 -4.79 -12.35 -14.94
N GLU A 27 -4.83 -13.35 -15.85
CA GLU A 27 -5.49 -13.24 -17.17
C GLU A 27 -6.72 -14.16 -17.20
N GLY A 28 -7.92 -13.57 -17.25
CA GLY A 28 -9.19 -14.28 -17.33
C GLY A 28 -10.11 -13.70 -18.42
N LYS A 29 -11.05 -14.50 -18.96
CA LYS A 29 -12.01 -14.07 -20.00
C LYS A 29 -12.96 -12.96 -19.49
N PRO A 30 -13.42 -12.03 -20.38
CA PRO A 30 -14.38 -10.99 -20.02
C PRO A 30 -15.73 -11.57 -19.56
N VAL A 31 -16.31 -11.00 -18.53
CA VAL A 31 -17.73 -11.19 -18.19
C VAL A 31 -18.48 -10.05 -18.86
N GLU A 32 -19.49 -10.37 -19.68
CA GLU A 32 -20.36 -9.40 -20.28
C GLU A 32 -21.09 -8.59 -19.21
N SER A 33 -21.00 -7.26 -19.31
CA SER A 33 -21.71 -6.35 -18.42
C SER A 33 -23.14 -6.21 -18.91
N THR A 34 -24.10 -6.62 -18.11
CA THR A 34 -25.50 -6.25 -18.27
C THR A 34 -25.88 -5.14 -17.30
N ARG A 35 -26.37 -4.06 -17.90
CA ARG A 35 -27.15 -2.94 -17.37
C ARG A 35 -26.42 -1.74 -16.79
N SER A 36 -26.38 -0.74 -17.63
CA SER A 36 -26.30 0.68 -17.35
C SER A 36 -27.46 1.16 -16.46
N ASN A 37 -27.16 1.75 -15.31
CA ASN A 37 -28.07 2.71 -14.67
C ASN A 37 -27.50 4.11 -14.87
N GLN A 38 -28.24 4.89 -15.66
CA GLN A 38 -28.01 6.33 -15.83
C GLN A 38 -28.28 7.03 -14.50
N ILE A 39 -27.26 7.66 -13.95
CA ILE A 39 -27.42 8.68 -12.91
C ILE A 39 -27.15 10.03 -13.57
N SER A 40 -28.18 10.88 -13.49
CA SER A 40 -28.27 12.22 -14.02
C SER A 40 -27.12 13.13 -13.56
N GLN A 41 -26.60 13.89 -14.53
CA GLN A 41 -25.70 15.03 -14.29
C GLN A 41 -26.44 16.11 -13.50
N GLY A 42 -26.00 16.35 -12.26
CA GLY A 42 -26.38 17.48 -11.44
C GLY A 42 -25.26 18.51 -11.41
N ASP A 43 -25.62 19.74 -11.56
CA ASP A 43 -24.90 20.99 -11.69
C ASP A 43 -23.59 21.10 -10.86
N ARG A 44 -22.53 21.52 -11.56
CA ARG A 44 -21.31 22.07 -10.92
C ARG A 44 -21.44 23.58 -10.79
N SER A 45 -21.77 24.06 -9.61
CA SER A 45 -21.55 25.47 -9.27
C SER A 45 -21.04 25.62 -7.84
N SER A 46 -20.12 26.55 -7.68
CA SER A 46 -19.54 27.17 -6.48
C SER A 46 -18.47 26.37 -5.72
N GLY A 47 -17.22 26.86 -5.87
CA GLY A 47 -16.08 26.55 -5.04
C GLY A 47 -16.31 26.93 -3.59
N SER A 48 -16.40 25.93 -2.72
CA SER A 48 -16.15 26.08 -1.29
C SER A 48 -14.80 25.43 -1.02
N SER A 49 -13.88 26.19 -0.43
CA SER A 49 -12.63 25.70 0.15
C SER A 49 -12.97 24.65 1.20
N LEU A 50 -12.97 23.38 0.82
CA LEU A 50 -13.10 22.27 1.74
C LEU A 50 -11.78 22.17 2.51
N SER A 51 -11.70 22.87 3.65
CA SER A 51 -10.81 22.46 4.73
C SER A 51 -11.33 21.11 5.21
N GLY A 52 -10.79 20.02 4.67
CA GLY A 52 -11.07 18.67 5.13
C GLY A 52 -10.76 18.54 6.63
N PRO A 53 -11.38 17.60 7.35
CA PRO A 53 -11.15 17.43 8.77
C PRO A 53 -9.65 17.23 9.00
N SER A 54 -9.02 18.21 9.67
CA SER A 54 -7.60 18.10 10.00
C SER A 54 -7.43 16.91 10.95
N ASN A 55 -6.53 15.98 10.62
CA ASN A 55 -6.19 14.83 11.47
C ASN A 55 -5.66 15.24 12.86
N GLN A 56 -5.50 16.53 13.09
CA GLN A 56 -4.73 17.10 14.19
C GLN A 56 -5.51 17.25 15.49
N SER A 57 -6.82 17.51 15.42
CA SER A 57 -7.67 17.65 16.61
C SER A 57 -8.50 16.40 16.95
N ARG A 58 -8.49 15.39 16.09
CA ARG A 58 -9.21 14.14 16.29
C ARG A 58 -8.71 13.09 15.28
N CYS A 59 -7.68 12.33 15.63
CA CYS A 59 -7.03 11.40 14.72
C CYS A 59 -7.98 10.32 14.18
N LEU A 60 -8.18 10.32 12.86
CA LEU A 60 -8.99 9.36 12.09
C LEU A 60 -8.19 8.66 10.98
N ALA A 61 -6.86 8.74 10.99
CA ALA A 61 -5.99 8.29 9.91
C ALA A 61 -6.02 6.77 9.66
N CYS A 62 -6.45 5.97 10.64
CA CYS A 62 -6.49 4.52 10.47
C CYS A 62 -7.64 3.89 11.26
N PRO A 63 -7.97 2.60 11.04
CA PRO A 63 -9.05 1.90 11.71
C PRO A 63 -8.94 1.77 13.24
N ARG A 64 -7.88 2.30 13.84
CA ARG A 64 -7.80 2.39 15.30
C ARG A 64 -8.66 3.50 15.87
N TYR A 65 -8.94 4.54 15.07
CA TYR A 65 -9.80 5.68 15.46
C TYR A 65 -9.52 6.16 16.89
N CYS A 66 -8.22 6.32 17.24
CA CYS A 66 -7.80 6.67 18.60
C CYS A 66 -8.25 8.07 19.03
N ARG A 67 -8.60 8.95 18.08
CA ARG A 67 -9.20 10.28 18.30
C ARG A 67 -8.38 11.21 19.19
N VAL A 68 -7.08 10.96 19.31
CA VAL A 68 -6.15 11.82 20.05
C VAL A 68 -6.00 13.18 19.36
N ASP A 69 -5.78 14.21 20.13
CA ASP A 69 -5.38 15.53 19.65
C ASP A 69 -3.87 15.62 19.55
N ARG A 70 -3.34 15.36 18.34
CA ARG A 70 -1.91 15.42 18.08
C ARG A 70 -1.32 16.82 18.19
N LYS A 71 -2.12 17.90 17.98
CA LYS A 71 -1.68 19.28 18.19
C LYS A 71 -1.45 19.59 19.66
N ALA A 72 -2.25 19.00 20.54
CA ALA A 72 -2.06 19.08 21.97
C ALA A 72 -0.94 18.16 22.50
N GLY A 73 -0.22 17.47 21.61
CA GLY A 73 0.86 16.55 21.98
C GLY A 73 0.40 15.14 22.35
N GLU A 74 -0.88 14.82 22.20
CA GLU A 74 -1.37 13.47 22.47
C GLU A 74 -0.88 12.48 21.43
N LYS A 75 -0.40 11.32 21.88
CA LYS A 75 0.04 10.23 21.01
C LYS A 75 -0.94 9.06 21.06
N GLY A 76 -1.34 8.57 19.88
CA GLY A 76 -2.16 7.38 19.74
C GLY A 76 -1.32 6.09 19.70
N PHE A 77 -1.95 4.98 19.29
CA PHE A 77 -1.28 3.67 19.20
C PHE A 77 0.00 3.70 18.33
N CYS A 78 0.01 4.45 17.23
CA CYS A 78 1.16 4.53 16.35
C CYS A 78 2.35 5.28 16.95
N GLY A 79 2.14 6.16 17.91
CA GLY A 79 3.19 7.02 18.51
C GLY A 79 3.39 8.34 17.75
N ALA A 80 2.81 8.52 16.57
CA ALA A 80 3.04 9.69 15.72
C ALA A 80 2.51 10.99 16.30
N GLY A 81 3.29 12.06 16.16
CA GLY A 81 2.92 13.45 16.49
C GLY A 81 2.11 14.13 15.38
N SER A 82 2.04 15.47 15.43
CA SER A 82 1.33 16.30 14.45
C SER A 82 2.18 16.66 13.23
N VAL A 83 3.50 16.54 13.32
CA VAL A 83 4.42 16.79 12.21
C VAL A 83 4.94 15.43 11.71
N PRO A 84 4.98 15.17 10.39
CA PRO A 84 5.59 13.96 9.86
C PRO A 84 7.04 13.80 10.29
N GLU A 85 7.41 12.60 10.69
CA GLU A 85 8.77 12.21 11.01
C GLU A 85 9.27 11.25 9.93
N VAL A 86 10.47 11.52 9.39
CA VAL A 86 11.05 10.80 8.25
C VAL A 86 12.43 10.29 8.62
N SER A 87 12.61 8.98 8.59
CA SER A 87 13.90 8.33 8.83
C SER A 87 14.87 8.55 7.68
N MET A 88 14.39 8.41 6.44
CA MET A 88 15.20 8.50 5.23
C MET A 88 14.34 8.90 4.04
N ALA A 89 14.92 9.69 3.13
CA ALA A 89 14.36 9.99 1.82
C ALA A 89 15.48 9.88 0.77
N ASP A 90 15.47 8.79 -0.02
CA ASP A 90 16.52 8.51 -1.00
C ASP A 90 16.04 7.62 -2.14
N LEU A 91 16.91 7.41 -3.17
CA LEU A 91 16.67 6.46 -4.24
C LEU A 91 16.83 5.03 -3.72
N HIS A 92 15.76 4.21 -3.83
CA HIS A 92 15.72 2.84 -3.36
C HIS A 92 15.55 1.85 -4.53
N MET A 93 16.42 0.83 -4.60
CA MET A 93 16.49 -0.08 -5.75
C MET A 93 15.78 -1.41 -5.52
N TRP A 94 15.17 -1.63 -4.36
CA TRP A 94 14.73 -2.95 -3.91
C TRP A 94 13.22 -3.08 -3.71
N GLU A 95 12.43 -2.20 -4.33
CA GLU A 95 10.98 -2.39 -4.45
C GLU A 95 10.66 -3.35 -5.61
N GLU A 96 9.39 -3.59 -5.87
CA GLU A 96 8.96 -4.37 -7.02
C GLU A 96 9.61 -3.84 -8.32
N PRO A 97 10.04 -4.71 -9.25
CA PRO A 97 10.74 -4.29 -10.46
C PRO A 97 10.07 -3.16 -11.24
N PRO A 98 8.72 -3.13 -11.41
CA PRO A 98 8.06 -2.04 -12.11
C PRO A 98 7.98 -0.73 -11.31
N ILE A 99 8.45 -0.70 -10.06
CA ILE A 99 8.52 0.49 -9.20
C ILE A 99 9.94 1.04 -9.13
N SER A 100 10.94 0.20 -8.83
CA SER A 100 12.33 0.65 -8.73
C SER A 100 12.99 0.87 -10.09
N GLY A 101 12.74 0.02 -11.07
CA GLY A 101 13.36 0.09 -12.38
C GLY A 101 14.88 0.19 -12.32
N THR A 102 15.46 1.02 -13.20
CA THR A 102 16.93 1.23 -13.30
C THR A 102 17.43 2.43 -12.50
N ASN A 103 16.58 3.42 -12.25
CA ASN A 103 16.97 4.66 -11.57
C ASN A 103 16.60 4.68 -10.08
N GLY A 104 15.83 3.69 -9.64
CA GLY A 104 15.32 3.61 -8.28
C GLY A 104 14.01 4.36 -8.06
N SER A 105 13.34 3.95 -7.01
CA SER A 105 12.16 4.61 -6.45
C SER A 105 12.61 5.72 -5.51
N GLY A 106 12.04 6.92 -5.62
CA GLY A 106 12.26 8.03 -4.68
C GLY A 106 11.50 7.75 -3.38
N THR A 107 12.10 6.95 -2.51
CA THR A 107 11.42 6.40 -1.34
C THR A 107 11.57 7.29 -0.13
N VAL A 108 10.45 7.57 0.54
CA VAL A 108 10.37 8.30 1.80
C VAL A 108 9.87 7.35 2.87
N PHE A 109 10.72 7.02 3.85
CA PHE A 109 10.41 6.15 4.97
C PHE A 109 9.91 6.96 6.16
N PHE A 110 8.61 6.88 6.42
CA PHE A 110 8.02 7.51 7.60
C PHE A 110 8.31 6.70 8.86
N ILE A 111 8.58 7.40 9.95
CA ILE A 111 8.74 6.81 11.28
C ILE A 111 7.37 6.52 11.86
N HIS A 112 7.31 5.56 12.78
CA HIS A 112 6.08 5.00 13.35
C HIS A 112 5.27 4.11 12.40
N CYS A 113 4.28 3.42 12.96
CA CYS A 113 3.36 2.58 12.20
C CYS A 113 2.08 2.33 13.01
N ASN A 114 0.96 2.24 12.32
CA ASN A 114 -0.33 1.86 12.91
C ASN A 114 -0.47 0.35 13.19
N LEU A 115 0.56 -0.45 12.90
CA LEU A 115 0.68 -1.87 13.26
C LEU A 115 1.88 -2.11 14.20
N ARG A 116 1.93 -3.33 14.80
CA ARG A 116 3.04 -3.80 15.65
C ARG A 116 3.46 -5.20 15.20
N CYS A 117 3.87 -5.32 13.93
CA CYS A 117 4.25 -6.62 13.36
C CYS A 117 5.49 -7.19 14.07
N VAL A 118 5.36 -8.39 14.65
CA VAL A 118 6.44 -9.08 15.37
C VAL A 118 7.60 -9.51 14.46
N PHE A 119 7.38 -9.53 13.13
CA PHE A 119 8.38 -9.84 12.11
C PHE A 119 8.72 -8.62 11.23
N CYS A 120 8.54 -7.40 11.74
CA CYS A 120 8.80 -6.20 10.95
C CYS A 120 10.29 -6.06 10.64
N GLN A 121 10.65 -6.01 9.34
CA GLN A 121 12.04 -5.77 8.93
C GLN A 121 12.48 -4.33 9.23
N ASN A 122 11.52 -3.40 9.20
CA ASN A 122 11.74 -1.99 9.50
C ASN A 122 11.37 -1.63 10.95
N HIS A 123 11.49 -2.58 11.90
CA HIS A 123 11.04 -2.37 13.29
C HIS A 123 11.71 -1.18 13.98
N VAL A 124 12.96 -0.89 13.64
CA VAL A 124 13.71 0.24 14.21
C VAL A 124 12.99 1.57 13.94
N ILE A 125 12.44 1.78 12.76
CA ILE A 125 11.72 3.01 12.40
C ILE A 125 10.22 2.92 12.65
N SER A 126 9.63 1.73 12.53
CA SER A 126 8.17 1.57 12.67
C SER A 126 7.69 1.42 14.12
N GLN A 127 8.57 1.01 15.02
CA GLN A 127 8.26 0.73 16.44
C GLN A 127 9.33 1.29 17.40
N GLY A 128 10.33 1.99 16.87
CA GLY A 128 11.36 2.70 17.64
C GLY A 128 10.91 4.06 18.13
N ASP A 129 11.89 4.82 18.57
CA ASP A 129 11.72 6.17 19.09
C ASP A 129 11.45 7.19 17.97
N ASP A 130 11.12 8.42 18.40
CA ASP A 130 10.88 9.56 17.52
C ASP A 130 12.12 9.89 16.66
N GLY A 131 11.92 10.55 15.54
CA GLY A 131 12.98 10.95 14.60
C GLY A 131 12.85 12.38 14.12
N PRO A 132 13.61 12.77 13.10
CA PRO A 132 13.60 14.14 12.62
C PRO A 132 12.26 14.51 12.01
N GLU A 133 11.66 15.59 12.53
CA GLU A 133 10.46 16.18 11.97
C GLU A 133 10.70 16.74 10.57
N MET A 134 9.72 16.55 9.70
CA MET A 134 9.72 17.05 8.33
C MET A 134 8.40 17.78 8.06
N PRO A 135 8.30 19.09 8.28
CA PRO A 135 7.12 19.88 7.97
C PRO A 135 6.67 19.74 6.52
N VAL A 136 5.42 20.08 6.25
CA VAL A 136 4.76 19.91 4.94
C VAL A 136 5.57 20.51 3.80
N GLU A 137 6.08 21.73 3.95
CA GLU A 137 6.86 22.44 2.94
C GLU A 137 8.18 21.71 2.63
N LYS A 138 8.86 21.24 3.67
CA LYS A 138 10.10 20.46 3.55
C LYS A 138 9.84 19.09 2.90
N LEU A 139 8.71 18.48 3.19
CA LEU A 139 8.29 17.22 2.57
C LEU A 139 8.01 17.41 1.08
N ALA A 140 7.35 18.51 0.69
CA ALA A 140 7.14 18.88 -0.70
C ALA A 140 8.48 19.14 -1.44
N ASP A 141 9.42 19.85 -0.81
CA ASP A 141 10.78 20.06 -1.33
C ASP A 141 11.52 18.75 -1.56
N THR A 142 11.35 17.80 -0.63
CA THR A 142 11.94 16.46 -0.70
C THR A 142 11.41 15.70 -1.92
N PHE A 143 10.10 15.72 -2.18
CA PHE A 143 9.50 15.08 -3.36
C PHE A 143 10.07 15.66 -4.65
N LEU A 144 10.15 16.99 -4.75
CA LEU A 144 10.74 17.67 -5.91
C LEU A 144 12.23 17.37 -6.07
N SER A 145 12.96 17.23 -4.97
CA SER A 145 14.38 16.86 -4.99
C SER A 145 14.58 15.43 -5.53
N LEU A 146 13.78 14.48 -5.10
CA LEU A 146 13.82 13.10 -5.61
C LEU A 146 13.49 13.05 -7.11
N GLN A 147 12.51 13.84 -7.58
CA GLN A 147 12.22 13.98 -9.00
C GLN A 147 13.43 14.53 -9.78
N ARG A 148 14.08 15.60 -9.28
CA ARG A 148 15.31 16.15 -9.93
C ARG A 148 16.45 15.13 -10.01
N ARG A 149 16.52 14.21 -9.05
CA ARG A 149 17.47 13.08 -9.02
C ARG A 149 17.05 11.92 -9.95
N ARG A 150 15.99 12.10 -10.76
CA ARG A 150 15.47 11.16 -11.75
C ARG A 150 14.90 9.86 -11.13
N ALA A 151 14.33 9.94 -9.93
CA ALA A 151 13.53 8.86 -9.39
C ALA A 151 12.40 8.50 -10.36
N HIS A 152 12.06 7.21 -10.48
CA HIS A 152 10.93 6.77 -11.31
C HIS A 152 9.57 7.21 -10.73
N ASN A 153 9.48 7.37 -9.42
CA ASN A 153 8.27 7.74 -8.68
C ASN A 153 8.64 8.33 -7.32
N ILE A 154 7.64 8.84 -6.60
CA ILE A 154 7.72 9.11 -5.16
C ILE A 154 7.03 7.95 -4.45
N ASN A 155 7.75 7.20 -3.63
CA ASN A 155 7.23 6.05 -2.90
C ASN A 155 7.14 6.36 -1.40
N LEU A 156 5.91 6.43 -0.90
CA LEU A 156 5.57 6.78 0.48
C LEU A 156 5.44 5.50 1.29
N VAL A 157 6.45 5.16 2.09
CA VAL A 157 6.48 3.92 2.88
C VAL A 157 5.88 4.12 4.26
N SER A 158 4.85 3.34 4.58
CA SER A 158 4.06 3.44 5.83
C SER A 158 3.44 4.83 6.05
N PRO A 159 2.71 5.40 5.07
CA PRO A 159 2.26 6.79 5.09
C PRO A 159 0.99 7.02 5.91
N THR A 160 0.25 5.96 6.26
CA THR A 160 -1.14 6.00 6.75
C THR A 160 -1.37 7.01 7.88
N HIS A 161 -0.48 7.04 8.87
CA HIS A 161 -0.63 7.86 10.07
C HIS A 161 -0.29 9.34 9.86
N TYR A 162 0.33 9.70 8.72
CA TYR A 162 0.60 11.08 8.29
C TYR A 162 -0.11 11.45 6.98
N SER A 163 -1.16 10.71 6.62
CA SER A 163 -1.84 10.84 5.33
C SER A 163 -2.33 12.25 5.02
N PHE A 164 -2.83 12.99 6.01
CA PHE A 164 -3.37 14.34 5.79
C PHE A 164 -2.26 15.36 5.53
N GLU A 165 -1.16 15.29 6.27
CA GLU A 165 0.04 16.10 6.08
C GLU A 165 0.73 15.79 4.74
N ILE A 166 0.80 14.50 4.40
CA ILE A 166 1.32 14.03 3.11
C ILE A 166 0.43 14.53 1.96
N ALA A 167 -0.89 14.48 2.10
CA ALA A 167 -1.80 14.99 1.07
C ALA A 167 -1.58 16.49 0.83
N GLN A 168 -1.35 17.27 1.88
CA GLN A 168 -1.02 18.69 1.76
C GLN A 168 0.32 18.89 1.03
N ALA A 169 1.37 18.16 1.42
CA ALA A 169 2.68 18.22 0.77
C ALA A 169 2.64 17.79 -0.71
N LEU A 170 1.83 16.79 -1.06
CA LEU A 170 1.65 16.36 -2.44
C LEU A 170 0.95 17.43 -3.29
N ARG A 171 -0.09 18.10 -2.77
CA ARG A 171 -0.74 19.21 -3.48
C ARG A 171 0.27 20.31 -3.75
N GLU A 172 0.98 20.77 -2.73
CA GLU A 172 2.02 21.79 -2.87
C GLU A 172 3.10 21.36 -3.88
N ALA A 173 3.61 20.13 -3.80
CA ALA A 173 4.61 19.64 -4.73
C ALA A 173 4.08 19.57 -6.18
N LYS A 174 2.82 19.13 -6.39
CA LYS A 174 2.18 19.08 -7.71
C LYS A 174 2.00 20.48 -8.30
N ASP A 175 1.60 21.46 -7.51
CA ASP A 175 1.50 22.86 -7.92
C ASP A 175 2.88 23.43 -8.32
N ARG A 176 3.94 23.01 -7.66
CA ARG A 176 5.35 23.40 -7.92
C ARG A 176 6.03 22.51 -8.98
N GLY A 177 5.33 21.60 -9.64
CA GLY A 177 5.83 20.87 -10.80
C GLY A 177 6.26 19.42 -10.54
N LEU A 178 5.77 18.76 -9.50
CA LEU A 178 5.90 17.29 -9.38
C LEU A 178 5.08 16.62 -10.49
N ARG A 179 5.71 15.73 -11.27
CA ARG A 179 5.11 15.07 -12.44
C ARG A 179 5.29 13.55 -12.46
N ILE A 180 6.25 13.02 -11.69
CA ILE A 180 6.46 11.57 -11.60
C ILE A 180 5.35 10.93 -10.75
N PRO A 181 5.02 9.65 -10.99
CA PRO A 181 3.97 8.95 -10.25
C PRO A 181 4.20 8.94 -8.73
N VAL A 182 3.11 8.98 -7.97
CA VAL A 182 3.12 8.84 -6.52
C VAL A 182 2.64 7.45 -6.15
N VAL A 183 3.47 6.69 -5.43
CA VAL A 183 3.19 5.35 -4.91
C VAL A 183 2.85 5.44 -3.42
N TYR A 184 1.67 4.95 -3.05
CA TYR A 184 1.23 4.84 -1.66
C TYR A 184 1.44 3.41 -1.16
N ASN A 185 2.53 3.19 -0.44
CA ASN A 185 3.01 1.89 0.02
C ASN A 185 2.59 1.67 1.48
N SER A 186 1.43 1.07 1.69
CA SER A 186 0.82 0.91 3.00
C SER A 186 0.75 -0.56 3.46
N ASN A 187 0.48 -0.75 4.74
CA ASN A 187 0.22 -2.06 5.30
C ASN A 187 -1.24 -2.55 5.11
N GLY A 188 -2.05 -1.81 4.35
CA GLY A 188 -3.45 -2.10 4.06
C GLY A 188 -4.43 -1.73 5.18
N TYR A 189 -3.96 -1.34 6.37
CA TYR A 189 -4.82 -0.97 7.49
C TYR A 189 -5.12 0.53 7.46
N ASP A 190 -5.81 0.94 6.39
CA ASP A 190 -6.14 2.34 6.08
C ASP A 190 -7.62 2.63 6.35
N SER A 191 -7.93 3.87 6.77
CA SER A 191 -9.29 4.33 6.98
C SER A 191 -9.89 4.92 5.69
N PRO A 192 -11.24 4.97 5.55
CA PRO A 192 -11.88 5.70 4.45
C PRO A 192 -11.48 7.16 4.38
N GLU A 193 -11.27 7.82 5.52
CA GLU A 193 -10.87 9.21 5.62
C GLU A 193 -9.48 9.43 5.00
N THR A 194 -8.53 8.53 5.28
CA THR A 194 -7.20 8.54 4.66
C THR A 194 -7.28 8.38 3.16
N LEU A 195 -8.03 7.40 2.67
CA LEU A 195 -8.14 7.14 1.24
C LEU A 195 -8.84 8.28 0.50
N SER A 196 -9.85 8.90 1.13
CA SER A 196 -10.49 10.09 0.59
C SER A 196 -9.53 11.28 0.48
N ALA A 197 -8.65 11.47 1.47
CA ALA A 197 -7.65 12.54 1.44
C ALA A 197 -6.59 12.34 0.33
N MET A 198 -6.36 11.08 -0.07
CA MET A 198 -5.38 10.68 -1.09
C MET A 198 -5.97 10.62 -2.51
N ASP A 199 -7.30 10.67 -2.67
CA ASP A 199 -7.95 10.58 -3.99
C ASP A 199 -7.48 11.70 -4.94
N GLY A 200 -7.06 11.32 -6.15
CA GLY A 200 -6.46 12.22 -7.14
C GLY A 200 -5.01 12.65 -6.87
N LEU A 201 -4.43 12.26 -5.72
CA LEU A 201 -3.02 12.55 -5.40
C LEU A 201 -2.09 11.36 -5.63
N VAL A 202 -2.61 10.15 -5.46
CA VAL A 202 -1.88 8.89 -5.61
C VAL A 202 -2.14 8.31 -6.99
N ASP A 203 -1.08 7.87 -7.64
CA ASP A 203 -1.13 7.23 -8.96
C ASP A 203 -1.07 5.70 -8.85
N VAL A 204 -0.30 5.18 -7.89
CA VAL A 204 -0.14 3.74 -7.65
C VAL A 204 -0.38 3.41 -6.18
N TYR A 205 -1.34 2.52 -5.92
CA TYR A 205 -1.48 1.93 -4.59
C TYR A 205 -0.72 0.61 -4.50
N LEU A 206 0.06 0.47 -3.43
CA LEU A 206 0.87 -0.71 -3.13
C LEU A 206 0.58 -1.23 -1.70
N PRO A 207 -0.68 -1.66 -1.42
CA PRO A 207 -1.05 -2.15 -0.11
C PRO A 207 -0.56 -3.57 0.13
N ASP A 208 -0.20 -3.88 1.38
CA ASP A 208 -0.12 -5.25 1.83
C ASP A 208 -1.51 -5.82 2.16
N LEU A 209 -1.74 -7.07 1.80
CA LEU A 209 -2.87 -7.89 2.24
C LEU A 209 -2.29 -9.03 3.09
N LYS A 210 -2.20 -8.81 4.44
CA LYS A 210 -1.37 -9.63 5.31
C LYS A 210 -2.06 -10.88 5.85
N TYR A 211 -3.32 -10.77 6.28
CA TYR A 211 -4.07 -11.83 6.98
C TYR A 211 -5.51 -11.88 6.52
N PHE A 212 -6.06 -13.09 6.41
CA PHE A 212 -7.49 -13.32 6.31
C PHE A 212 -8.08 -13.55 7.70
N ASP A 213 -7.36 -14.29 8.54
CA ASP A 213 -7.76 -14.64 9.90
C ASP A 213 -7.40 -13.53 10.89
N ASP A 214 -8.40 -13.04 11.62
CA ASP A 214 -8.24 -11.95 12.58
C ASP A 214 -7.40 -12.36 13.80
N THR A 215 -7.40 -13.66 14.15
CA THR A 215 -6.57 -14.17 15.26
C THR A 215 -5.09 -14.06 14.93
N LEU A 216 -4.69 -14.34 13.68
CA LEU A 216 -3.32 -14.13 13.19
C LEU A 216 -2.96 -12.66 13.13
N ALA A 217 -3.90 -11.82 12.66
CA ALA A 217 -3.70 -10.38 12.56
C ALA A 217 -3.46 -9.74 13.93
N VAL A 218 -4.25 -10.12 14.93
CA VAL A 218 -4.07 -9.65 16.31
C VAL A 218 -2.77 -10.19 16.89
N LYS A 219 -2.51 -11.50 16.74
CA LYS A 219 -1.34 -12.18 17.28
C LYS A 219 -0.03 -11.60 16.77
N TYR A 220 0.09 -11.43 15.44
CA TYR A 220 1.38 -11.07 14.83
C TYR A 220 1.54 -9.59 14.48
N SER A 221 0.46 -8.82 14.45
CA SER A 221 0.53 -7.40 14.06
C SER A 221 -0.29 -6.45 14.95
N ALA A 222 -0.91 -6.98 16.02
CA ALA A 222 -1.83 -6.23 16.88
C ALA A 222 -2.91 -5.48 16.08
N ALA A 223 -3.47 -6.11 15.03
CA ALA A 223 -4.37 -5.50 14.07
C ALA A 223 -5.78 -6.11 14.14
N PRO A 224 -6.66 -5.67 15.05
CA PRO A 224 -8.02 -6.20 15.14
C PRO A 224 -8.82 -5.89 13.87
N LYS A 225 -9.64 -6.85 13.42
CA LYS A 225 -10.47 -6.74 12.21
C LYS A 225 -9.68 -6.37 10.95
N TYR A 226 -8.42 -6.85 10.87
CA TYR A 226 -7.50 -6.48 9.79
C TYR A 226 -8.10 -6.75 8.42
N PHE A 227 -8.57 -7.97 8.15
CA PHE A 227 -9.11 -8.32 6.85
C PHE A 227 -10.31 -7.46 6.47
N GLN A 228 -11.19 -7.18 7.41
CA GLN A 228 -12.36 -6.33 7.18
C GLN A 228 -11.96 -4.92 6.72
N HIS A 229 -10.93 -4.34 7.32
CA HIS A 229 -10.44 -3.01 6.96
C HIS A 229 -9.61 -3.04 5.68
N ALA A 230 -8.65 -3.96 5.59
CA ALA A 230 -7.75 -4.06 4.45
C ALA A 230 -8.49 -4.38 3.15
N SER A 231 -9.47 -5.30 3.18
CA SER A 231 -10.26 -5.63 1.99
C SER A 231 -11.07 -4.44 1.48
N ARG A 232 -11.70 -3.67 2.38
CA ARG A 232 -12.42 -2.44 2.02
C ARG A 232 -11.48 -1.35 1.47
N ALA A 233 -10.34 -1.17 2.11
CA ALA A 233 -9.32 -0.21 1.68
C ALA A 233 -8.81 -0.55 0.27
N ILE A 234 -8.48 -1.82 0.01
CA ILE A 234 -7.99 -2.28 -1.29
C ILE A 234 -9.05 -2.12 -2.39
N LEU A 235 -10.32 -2.38 -2.11
CA LEU A 235 -11.41 -2.14 -3.05
C LEU A 235 -11.55 -0.64 -3.39
N GLU A 236 -11.45 0.23 -2.39
CA GLU A 236 -11.47 1.68 -2.60
C GLU A 236 -10.24 2.16 -3.38
N MET A 237 -9.03 1.68 -3.05
CA MET A 237 -7.81 1.93 -3.82
C MET A 237 -7.97 1.51 -5.28
N SER A 238 -8.56 0.31 -5.53
CA SER A 238 -8.87 -0.16 -6.89
C SER A 238 -9.83 0.76 -7.63
N ARG A 239 -10.85 1.30 -6.93
CA ARG A 239 -11.80 2.26 -7.50
C ARG A 239 -11.12 3.56 -7.94
N GLN A 240 -10.17 4.07 -7.14
CA GLN A 240 -9.51 5.35 -7.39
C GLN A 240 -8.53 5.28 -8.58
N VAL A 241 -7.74 4.21 -8.68
CA VAL A 241 -6.66 4.16 -9.68
C VAL A 241 -6.90 3.16 -10.81
N GLY A 242 -7.82 2.22 -10.65
CA GLY A 242 -8.12 1.19 -11.64
C GLY A 242 -7.04 0.12 -11.76
N GLY A 243 -7.02 -0.55 -12.92
CA GLY A 243 -6.01 -1.56 -13.25
C GLY A 243 -4.64 -0.94 -13.52
N PRO A 244 -3.55 -1.75 -13.45
CA PRO A 244 -2.19 -1.26 -13.63
C PRO A 244 -1.92 -0.84 -15.08
N VAL A 245 -1.31 0.34 -15.22
CA VAL A 245 -0.85 0.91 -16.48
C VAL A 245 0.68 1.02 -16.42
N PHE A 246 1.33 0.59 -17.49
CA PHE A 246 2.80 0.60 -17.61
C PHE A 246 3.23 1.52 -18.74
N ASP A 247 4.38 2.16 -18.58
CA ASP A 247 5.04 2.89 -19.66
C ASP A 247 5.78 1.92 -20.62
N ALA A 248 6.41 2.48 -21.66
CA ALA A 248 7.17 1.73 -22.66
C ALA A 248 8.38 0.97 -22.08
N ASN A 249 8.86 1.36 -20.89
CA ASN A 249 9.98 0.74 -20.18
C ASN A 249 9.50 -0.32 -19.16
N GLY A 250 8.19 -0.57 -19.06
CA GLY A 250 7.59 -1.51 -18.12
C GLY A 250 7.49 -0.96 -16.68
N MET A 251 7.63 0.36 -16.50
CA MET A 251 7.42 1.00 -15.20
C MET A 251 5.92 1.24 -14.98
N VAL A 252 5.43 0.95 -13.77
CA VAL A 252 4.05 1.25 -13.44
C VAL A 252 3.86 2.76 -13.27
N THR A 253 2.89 3.30 -13.98
CA THR A 253 2.54 4.73 -13.95
C THR A 253 1.22 4.99 -13.23
N ARG A 254 0.34 4.00 -13.15
CA ARG A 254 -0.94 4.06 -12.46
C ARG A 254 -1.43 2.65 -12.11
N GLY A 255 -2.23 2.51 -11.05
CA GLY A 255 -2.99 1.31 -10.75
C GLY A 255 -2.72 0.69 -9.39
N LEU A 256 -3.27 -0.49 -9.18
CA LEU A 256 -3.18 -1.24 -7.92
C LEU A 256 -2.25 -2.44 -8.06
N ILE A 257 -1.29 -2.56 -7.15
CA ILE A 257 -0.45 -3.74 -6.95
C ILE A 257 -0.62 -4.19 -5.49
N VAL A 258 -1.30 -5.32 -5.27
CA VAL A 258 -1.46 -5.88 -3.92
C VAL A 258 -0.26 -6.75 -3.58
N ARG A 259 0.26 -6.63 -2.35
CA ARG A 259 1.35 -7.47 -1.86
C ARG A 259 0.85 -8.46 -0.81
N HIS A 260 1.35 -9.69 -0.86
CA HIS A 260 1.11 -10.68 0.19
C HIS A 260 2.39 -11.42 0.54
N LEU A 261 2.80 -11.35 1.80
CA LEU A 261 3.92 -12.12 2.35
C LEU A 261 3.39 -13.41 2.99
N VAL A 262 3.75 -14.54 2.40
CA VAL A 262 3.38 -15.87 2.94
C VAL A 262 4.14 -16.12 4.25
N LEU A 263 3.41 -16.44 5.32
CA LEU A 263 4.00 -16.78 6.61
C LEU A 263 4.16 -18.30 6.76
N PRO A 264 5.26 -18.78 7.38
CA PRO A 264 5.45 -20.19 7.68
C PRO A 264 4.33 -20.72 8.57
N GLY A 265 3.79 -21.90 8.24
CA GLY A 265 2.70 -22.52 8.99
C GLY A 265 1.30 -22.01 8.68
N HIS A 266 1.16 -20.94 7.87
CA HIS A 266 -0.13 -20.29 7.62
C HIS A 266 -0.50 -20.25 6.11
N ALA A 267 -0.18 -21.32 5.37
CA ALA A 267 -0.50 -21.41 3.94
C ALA A 267 -2.01 -21.33 3.65
N GLU A 268 -2.84 -21.93 4.52
CA GLU A 268 -4.30 -21.89 4.36
C GLU A 268 -4.85 -20.47 4.45
N ASP A 269 -4.30 -19.64 5.33
CA ASP A 269 -4.68 -18.21 5.41
C ASP A 269 -4.34 -17.49 4.10
N SER A 270 -3.15 -17.75 3.55
CA SER A 270 -2.73 -17.23 2.24
C SER A 270 -3.66 -17.69 1.11
N ILE A 271 -4.09 -18.96 1.11
CA ILE A 271 -5.02 -19.50 0.10
C ILE A 271 -6.37 -18.77 0.19
N ARG A 272 -6.88 -18.51 1.39
CA ARG A 272 -8.13 -17.74 1.59
C ARG A 272 -8.01 -16.31 1.06
N LEU A 273 -6.87 -15.65 1.30
CA LEU A 273 -6.57 -14.32 0.74
C LEU A 273 -6.52 -14.33 -0.79
N LEU A 274 -5.87 -15.33 -1.38
CA LEU A 274 -5.77 -15.47 -2.84
C LEU A 274 -7.14 -15.74 -3.49
N LYS A 275 -8.01 -16.49 -2.83
CA LYS A 275 -9.39 -16.68 -3.30
C LYS A 275 -10.15 -15.35 -3.29
N TRP A 276 -10.11 -14.62 -2.17
CA TRP A 276 -10.74 -13.30 -2.08
C TRP A 276 -10.19 -12.34 -3.14
N PHE A 277 -8.87 -12.26 -3.31
CA PHE A 277 -8.22 -11.42 -4.33
C PHE A 277 -8.78 -11.71 -5.74
N LYS A 278 -8.86 -13.00 -6.07
CA LYS A 278 -9.38 -13.46 -7.37
C LYS A 278 -10.85 -13.11 -7.59
N GLU A 279 -11.66 -13.19 -6.55
CA GLU A 279 -13.12 -13.05 -6.63
C GLU A 279 -13.55 -11.58 -6.53
N SER A 280 -12.78 -10.73 -5.83
CA SER A 280 -13.20 -9.39 -5.46
C SER A 280 -12.54 -8.28 -6.28
N LEU A 281 -11.35 -8.52 -6.88
CA LEU A 281 -10.64 -7.49 -7.62
C LEU A 281 -10.78 -7.67 -9.14
N PRO A 282 -10.70 -6.56 -9.91
CA PRO A 282 -10.77 -6.62 -11.36
C PRO A 282 -9.69 -7.52 -11.96
N LYS A 283 -10.04 -8.19 -13.05
CA LYS A 283 -9.07 -8.97 -13.82
C LYS A 283 -7.94 -8.08 -14.31
N GLY A 284 -6.70 -8.58 -14.22
CA GLY A 284 -5.51 -7.81 -14.54
C GLY A 284 -4.89 -7.06 -13.37
N THR A 285 -5.54 -7.04 -12.18
CA THR A 285 -4.90 -6.54 -10.97
C THR A 285 -3.65 -7.35 -10.65
N TYR A 286 -2.55 -6.66 -10.32
CA TYR A 286 -1.28 -7.32 -10.00
C TYR A 286 -1.23 -7.75 -8.54
N LEU A 287 -0.69 -8.96 -8.34
CA LEU A 287 -0.36 -9.49 -7.02
C LEU A 287 1.14 -9.77 -6.93
N SER A 288 1.81 -9.13 -5.99
CA SER A 288 3.18 -9.48 -5.58
C SER A 288 3.10 -10.53 -4.46
N LEU A 289 3.21 -11.80 -4.84
CA LEU A 289 3.23 -12.91 -3.88
C LEU A 289 4.66 -13.16 -3.41
N MET A 290 4.92 -12.87 -2.14
CA MET A 290 6.25 -12.87 -1.56
C MET A 290 6.48 -14.14 -0.73
N SER A 291 7.50 -14.92 -1.08
CA SER A 291 7.92 -16.13 -0.36
C SER A 291 9.25 -15.98 0.38
N GLN A 292 9.83 -14.79 0.38
CA GLN A 292 11.11 -14.46 1.00
C GLN A 292 11.03 -14.13 2.49
N TYR A 293 10.00 -14.61 3.20
CA TYR A 293 9.88 -14.41 4.63
C TYR A 293 11.19 -14.78 5.36
N TYR A 294 11.63 -13.89 6.23
CA TYR A 294 12.76 -14.06 7.12
C TYR A 294 12.35 -13.67 8.55
N PRO A 295 12.54 -14.58 9.55
CA PRO A 295 12.25 -14.24 10.93
C PRO A 295 13.22 -13.16 11.43
N THR A 296 12.65 -12.08 11.94
CA THR A 296 13.39 -10.93 12.48
C THR A 296 12.59 -10.30 13.62
N HIS A 297 13.14 -9.31 14.28
CA HIS A 297 12.54 -8.59 15.39
C HIS A 297 12.08 -9.58 16.47
N ARG A 298 10.78 -9.61 16.80
CA ARG A 298 10.18 -10.48 17.82
C ARG A 298 9.65 -11.79 17.28
N ALA A 299 9.92 -12.15 16.02
CA ALA A 299 9.46 -13.40 15.42
C ALA A 299 9.96 -14.65 16.19
N GLN A 300 11.10 -14.55 16.88
CA GLN A 300 11.62 -15.60 17.75
C GLN A 300 10.70 -15.99 18.92
N GLU A 301 9.79 -15.10 19.33
CA GLU A 301 8.80 -15.38 20.39
C GLU A 301 7.66 -16.30 19.89
N PHE A 302 7.62 -16.58 18.59
CA PHE A 302 6.56 -17.34 17.92
C PHE A 302 7.17 -18.50 17.12
N PRO A 303 7.35 -19.68 17.73
CA PRO A 303 8.06 -20.81 17.12
C PRO A 303 7.55 -21.21 15.73
N GLU A 304 6.25 -21.10 15.51
CA GLU A 304 5.60 -21.46 14.24
C GLU A 304 6.03 -20.59 13.05
N ILE A 305 6.41 -19.32 13.31
CA ILE A 305 6.94 -18.39 12.29
C ILE A 305 8.42 -18.10 12.45
N ASN A 306 9.10 -18.62 13.49
CA ASN A 306 10.55 -18.45 13.67
C ASN A 306 11.36 -19.37 12.77
N ARG A 307 11.03 -19.40 11.49
CA ARG A 307 11.72 -20.19 10.45
C ARG A 307 11.43 -19.62 9.07
N ARG A 308 12.27 -19.94 8.10
CA ARG A 308 11.98 -19.63 6.70
C ARG A 308 10.91 -20.57 6.15
N LEU A 309 10.28 -20.16 5.05
CA LEU A 309 9.44 -21.06 4.26
C LEU A 309 10.28 -22.23 3.73
N ARG A 310 9.73 -23.43 3.79
CA ARG A 310 10.33 -24.60 3.14
C ARG A 310 9.78 -24.67 1.71
N ARG A 311 10.66 -25.03 0.77
CA ARG A 311 10.19 -25.48 -0.56
C ARG A 311 9.57 -26.85 -0.38
N ALA A 312 8.39 -27.06 -0.98
CA ALA A 312 7.81 -28.39 -1.07
C ALA A 312 8.63 -29.27 -2.01
#